data_2032985aa1dfe91b4f1114213f543e49
#
_entry.id   2032985aa1dfe91b4f1114213f543e49
#
_cell.length_a   1.000
_cell.length_b   1.000
_cell.length_c   1.000
_cell.angle_alpha   90.00
_cell.angle_beta   90.00
_cell.angle_gamma   90.00
#
_symmetry.space_group_name_H-M   'P 1'
#
loop_
_entity.id
_entity.type
_entity.pdbx_description
1 polymer ?
#
loop_
_entity_poly.entity_id
_entity_poly.type
_entity_poly.pdbx_seq_one_letter_code
_entity_poly.pdbx_strand_id
1 'polypeptide(L)'
;MSELDYEVALASIDFSRKPEEQTHKPDWWTDDGVRGTWQDTYVARRRVFPDGQCEVTVCKERHFVGPGIKPKPVSKRGESENREANEDDAGRRAKKRVRHYCKAIGADRLVTLTYRENMTDREHALKDWKAFCRRLGRVKHFHYVAVIEEQERGALHFHVAVSGRQNYALLRSIWQSVLGQDDQGRQMGQVNVRDPHRFGFGFKGAHKLASYIAKYCGKEMNCRDLNQKRYFNSRGLAVPEVEFWRLQCTDMLGAARAAFSALHGHSLEGLQTWCNNALGIVYLATEPGFLDPYADCPF
;
A
#
# COMPACT_ATOMS: atom_id res chain seq x y z
N MET A 1 12.47 -9.73 24.00
CA MET A 1 11.78 -10.88 23.40
C MET A 1 12.44 -12.12 23.98
N SER A 2 11.72 -12.92 24.71
CA SER A 2 12.23 -14.17 25.23
C SER A 2 12.24 -15.22 24.12
N GLU A 3 13.06 -16.24 24.24
CA GLU A 3 13.11 -17.37 23.30
C GLU A 3 11.74 -18.07 23.23
N LEU A 4 10.99 -18.06 24.34
CA LEU A 4 9.64 -18.59 24.45
C LEU A 4 8.62 -17.82 23.58
N ASP A 5 8.67 -16.49 23.56
CA ASP A 5 7.78 -15.65 22.74
C ASP A 5 8.01 -15.92 21.23
N TYR A 6 9.26 -16.17 20.87
CA TYR A 6 9.66 -16.50 19.52
C TYR A 6 9.09 -17.86 19.06
N GLU A 7 9.23 -18.90 19.88
CA GLU A 7 8.73 -20.25 19.56
C GLU A 7 7.21 -20.30 19.51
N VAL A 8 6.52 -19.59 20.40
CA VAL A 8 5.04 -19.50 20.38
C VAL A 8 4.54 -18.80 19.10
N ALA A 9 5.19 -17.70 18.73
CA ALA A 9 4.84 -16.98 17.50
C ALA A 9 5.13 -17.83 16.25
N LEU A 10 6.24 -18.58 16.25
CA LEU A 10 6.60 -19.46 15.13
C LEU A 10 5.61 -20.62 15.00
N ALA A 11 5.15 -21.21 16.12
CA ALA A 11 4.18 -22.31 16.15
C ALA A 11 2.80 -21.91 15.61
N SER A 12 2.49 -20.59 15.57
CA SER A 12 1.23 -20.09 15.01
C SER A 12 1.18 -20.10 13.48
N ILE A 13 2.30 -20.38 12.80
CA ILE A 13 2.39 -20.38 11.34
C ILE A 13 2.09 -21.78 10.82
N ASP A 14 1.11 -21.89 9.93
CA ASP A 14 0.78 -23.14 9.26
C ASP A 14 1.77 -23.45 8.13
N PHE A 15 2.62 -24.45 8.34
CA PHE A 15 3.57 -24.95 7.34
C PHE A 15 3.07 -26.21 6.61
N SER A 16 1.84 -26.65 6.84
CA SER A 16 1.32 -27.94 6.33
C SER A 16 1.14 -27.97 4.81
N ARG A 17 0.93 -26.84 4.17
CA ARG A 17 0.81 -26.74 2.72
C ARG A 17 2.19 -26.76 2.06
N LYS A 18 2.45 -27.84 1.32
CA LYS A 18 3.63 -27.90 0.45
C LYS A 18 3.57 -26.77 -0.58
N PRO A 19 4.71 -26.15 -0.93
CA PRO A 19 4.76 -25.23 -2.07
C PRO A 19 4.24 -25.97 -3.32
N GLU A 20 3.28 -25.38 -4.02
CA GLU A 20 3.00 -25.83 -5.39
C GLU A 20 4.32 -25.73 -6.16
N GLU A 21 4.70 -26.81 -6.83
CA GLU A 21 5.78 -26.72 -7.81
C GLU A 21 5.39 -25.62 -8.79
N GLN A 22 6.06 -24.48 -8.68
CA GLN A 22 5.89 -23.44 -9.70
C GLN A 22 6.33 -24.09 -11.01
N THR A 23 5.35 -24.42 -11.86
CA THR A 23 5.64 -24.82 -13.22
C THR A 23 6.56 -23.78 -13.80
N HIS A 24 7.80 -24.19 -14.02
CA HIS A 24 8.81 -23.33 -14.59
C HIS A 24 8.25 -22.67 -15.83
N LYS A 25 8.26 -21.35 -15.89
CA LYS A 25 8.26 -20.71 -17.19
C LYS A 25 9.43 -21.34 -17.95
N PRO A 26 9.22 -21.91 -19.13
CA PRO A 26 10.28 -22.61 -19.86
C PRO A 26 11.52 -21.74 -19.89
N ASP A 27 12.67 -22.34 -19.66
CA ASP A 27 13.97 -21.68 -19.60
C ASP A 27 14.39 -21.21 -21.02
N TRP A 28 13.53 -20.42 -21.67
CA TRP A 28 13.86 -19.79 -22.96
C TRP A 28 15.07 -18.84 -22.87
N TRP A 29 15.60 -18.63 -21.66
CA TRP A 29 16.85 -17.93 -21.37
C TRP A 29 18.08 -18.81 -21.53
N THR A 30 17.93 -20.12 -21.58
CA THR A 30 19.05 -21.08 -21.69
C THR A 30 19.39 -21.42 -23.14
N ASP A 31 18.55 -21.09 -24.11
CA ASP A 31 18.75 -21.40 -25.53
C ASP A 31 19.91 -20.62 -26.16
N ASP A 32 20.40 -19.54 -25.54
CA ASP A 32 21.49 -18.72 -26.07
C ASP A 32 22.90 -19.19 -25.66
N GLY A 33 23.04 -20.39 -25.12
CA GLY A 33 24.34 -20.92 -24.70
C GLY A 33 24.95 -20.25 -23.49
N VAL A 34 24.13 -19.51 -22.68
CA VAL A 34 24.58 -18.84 -21.47
C VAL A 34 24.84 -19.86 -20.38
N ARG A 35 26.10 -20.00 -19.97
CA ARG A 35 26.49 -20.85 -18.85
C ARG A 35 26.10 -20.25 -17.53
N GLY A 36 25.16 -20.89 -16.81
CA GLY A 36 24.76 -20.48 -15.48
C GLY A 36 23.59 -21.31 -14.97
N THR A 37 23.25 -21.14 -13.71
CA THR A 37 22.18 -21.87 -13.03
C THR A 37 21.24 -20.91 -12.34
N TRP A 38 19.96 -21.25 -12.33
CA TRP A 38 18.98 -20.58 -11.50
C TRP A 38 19.00 -21.16 -10.10
N GLN A 39 19.13 -20.30 -9.12
CA GLN A 39 19.11 -20.68 -7.71
C GLN A 39 17.95 -20.02 -7.01
N ASP A 40 17.21 -20.83 -6.25
CA ASP A 40 16.19 -20.34 -5.34
C ASP A 40 16.83 -19.90 -4.02
N THR A 41 16.50 -18.72 -3.55
CA THR A 41 16.95 -18.22 -2.26
C THR A 41 15.81 -17.45 -1.59
N TYR A 42 15.87 -17.30 -0.29
CA TYR A 42 14.98 -16.40 0.42
C TYR A 42 15.63 -15.02 0.57
N VAL A 43 14.83 -13.99 0.34
CA VAL A 43 15.25 -12.59 0.52
C VAL A 43 14.37 -11.96 1.58
N ALA A 44 15.00 -11.47 2.64
CA ALA A 44 14.34 -10.71 3.67
C ALA A 44 14.38 -9.22 3.34
N ARG A 45 13.26 -8.55 3.58
CA ARG A 45 13.09 -7.11 3.45
C ARG A 45 12.45 -6.57 4.71
N ARG A 46 13.16 -5.66 5.39
CA ARG A 46 12.69 -4.98 6.59
C ARG A 46 12.48 -3.51 6.29
N ARG A 47 11.42 -2.94 6.87
CA ARG A 47 11.14 -1.51 6.81
C ARG A 47 10.58 -1.04 8.13
N VAL A 48 11.19 0.01 8.68
CA VAL A 48 10.72 0.66 9.90
C VAL A 48 10.09 2.00 9.52
N PHE A 49 8.85 2.20 9.96
CA PHE A 49 8.10 3.44 9.72
C PHE A 49 8.32 4.44 10.85
N PRO A 50 8.04 5.75 10.61
CA PRO A 50 8.26 6.80 11.62
C PRO A 50 7.50 6.60 12.94
N ASP A 51 6.37 5.91 12.90
CA ASP A 51 5.54 5.55 14.06
C ASP A 51 6.07 4.34 14.85
N GLY A 52 7.26 3.84 14.50
CA GLY A 52 7.88 2.68 15.12
C GLY A 52 7.38 1.34 14.59
N GLN A 53 6.40 1.32 13.69
CA GLN A 53 5.95 0.10 13.06
C GLN A 53 7.07 -0.53 12.21
N CYS A 54 7.26 -1.84 12.34
CA CYS A 54 8.19 -2.62 11.54
C CYS A 54 7.43 -3.60 10.63
N GLU A 55 7.71 -3.56 9.34
CA GLU A 55 7.28 -4.59 8.38
C GLU A 55 8.46 -5.44 7.97
N VAL A 56 8.31 -6.75 8.06
CA VAL A 56 9.26 -7.72 7.52
C VAL A 56 8.54 -8.59 6.49
N THR A 57 9.15 -8.73 5.33
CA THR A 57 8.68 -9.66 4.30
C THR A 57 9.86 -10.54 3.91
N VAL A 58 9.70 -11.84 4.05
CA VAL A 58 10.65 -12.81 3.51
C VAL A 58 9.96 -13.51 2.35
N CYS A 59 10.60 -13.55 1.20
CA CYS A 59 10.03 -14.21 0.03
C CYS A 59 11.09 -15.02 -0.70
N LYS A 60 10.64 -16.14 -1.24
CA LYS A 60 11.45 -16.96 -2.13
C LYS A 60 11.66 -16.22 -3.45
N GLU A 61 12.90 -16.04 -3.83
CA GLU A 61 13.27 -15.39 -5.08
C GLU A 61 14.22 -16.30 -5.87
N ARG A 62 14.02 -16.28 -7.16
CA ARG A 62 14.88 -16.97 -8.09
C ARG A 62 15.88 -15.99 -8.66
N HIS A 63 17.15 -16.31 -8.59
CA HIS A 63 18.19 -15.50 -9.20
C HIS A 63 19.11 -16.37 -10.07
N PHE A 64 19.61 -15.75 -11.11
CA PHE A 64 20.55 -16.40 -12.01
C PHE A 64 21.98 -16.22 -11.49
N VAL A 65 22.72 -17.33 -11.42
CA VAL A 65 24.14 -17.34 -11.05
C VAL A 65 24.94 -17.78 -12.27
N GLY A 66 25.63 -16.83 -12.87
CA GLY A 66 26.42 -17.07 -14.09
C GLY A 66 26.86 -15.76 -14.75
N PRO A 67 27.58 -15.84 -15.87
CA PRO A 67 27.89 -14.65 -16.67
C PRO A 67 26.59 -13.96 -17.08
N GLY A 68 26.60 -12.64 -17.12
CA GLY A 68 25.41 -11.81 -17.30
C GLY A 68 24.51 -12.22 -18.45
N ILE A 69 23.19 -12.20 -18.19
CA ILE A 69 22.16 -12.43 -19.19
C ILE A 69 21.91 -11.14 -19.97
N LYS A 70 21.84 -11.21 -21.29
CA LYS A 70 21.43 -10.06 -22.10
C LYS A 70 19.97 -9.71 -21.78
N PRO A 71 19.66 -8.45 -21.39
CA PRO A 71 18.28 -8.07 -21.12
C PRO A 71 17.45 -8.21 -22.40
N LYS A 72 16.21 -8.73 -22.26
CA LYS A 72 15.25 -8.71 -23.38
C LYS A 72 14.91 -7.27 -23.77
N PRO A 73 14.69 -7.05 -25.08
CA PRO A 73 14.14 -5.78 -25.52
C PRO A 73 12.79 -5.54 -24.82
N VAL A 74 12.65 -4.36 -24.21
CA VAL A 74 11.42 -3.97 -23.52
C VAL A 74 10.43 -3.44 -24.57
N SER A 75 9.23 -4.02 -24.61
CA SER A 75 8.15 -3.50 -25.46
C SER A 75 7.85 -2.04 -25.12
N LYS A 76 7.50 -1.24 -26.11
CA LYS A 76 7.03 0.12 -25.86
C LYS A 76 5.78 0.07 -24.98
N ARG A 77 5.56 1.19 -24.25
CA ARG A 77 4.42 1.27 -23.33
C ARG A 77 3.09 1.12 -24.08
N GLY A 78 2.28 0.16 -23.66
CA GLY A 78 1.00 -0.15 -24.29
C GLY A 78 1.05 -1.23 -25.37
N GLU A 79 2.25 -1.62 -25.85
CA GLU A 79 2.44 -2.60 -26.93
C GLU A 79 2.82 -4.01 -26.42
N SER A 80 2.76 -4.22 -25.09
CA SER A 80 3.09 -5.52 -24.51
C SER A 80 2.00 -6.55 -24.78
N GLU A 81 2.38 -7.73 -25.27
CA GLU A 81 1.49 -8.90 -25.43
C GLU A 81 0.87 -9.34 -24.08
N ASN A 82 1.58 -9.10 -22.97
CA ASN A 82 1.13 -9.43 -21.62
C ASN A 82 0.47 -8.22 -20.90
N ARG A 83 -0.36 -7.45 -21.61
CA ARG A 83 -0.93 -6.19 -21.09
C ARG A 83 -1.72 -6.39 -19.80
N GLU A 84 -2.57 -7.41 -19.73
CA GLU A 84 -3.39 -7.71 -18.56
C GLU A 84 -2.53 -8.05 -17.34
N ALA A 85 -1.59 -8.97 -17.48
CA ALA A 85 -0.67 -9.32 -16.41
C ALA A 85 0.18 -8.11 -15.93
N ASN A 86 0.60 -7.25 -16.86
CA ASN A 86 1.33 -6.02 -16.53
C ASN A 86 0.45 -5.01 -15.77
N GLU A 87 -0.83 -4.90 -16.12
CA GLU A 87 -1.80 -4.05 -15.40
C GLU A 87 -2.07 -4.59 -13.99
N ASP A 88 -2.20 -5.90 -13.83
CA ASP A 88 -2.33 -6.56 -12.54
C ASP A 88 -1.10 -6.31 -11.66
N ASP A 89 0.08 -6.47 -12.20
CA ASP A 89 1.32 -6.16 -11.50
C ASP A 89 1.42 -4.68 -11.12
N ALA A 90 1.04 -3.79 -12.03
CA ALA A 90 0.99 -2.36 -11.73
C ALA A 90 -0.02 -2.05 -10.61
N GLY A 91 -1.17 -2.74 -10.60
CA GLY A 91 -2.16 -2.67 -9.52
C GLY A 91 -1.61 -3.14 -8.18
N ARG A 92 -0.96 -4.30 -8.16
CA ARG A 92 -0.31 -4.83 -6.94
C ARG A 92 0.76 -3.88 -6.41
N ARG A 93 1.61 -3.34 -7.29
CA ARG A 93 2.63 -2.33 -6.92
C ARG A 93 2.00 -1.05 -6.38
N ALA A 94 0.92 -0.56 -6.99
CA ALA A 94 0.21 0.62 -6.53
C ALA A 94 -0.41 0.40 -5.14
N LYS A 95 -1.08 -0.73 -4.90
CA LYS A 95 -1.63 -1.10 -3.59
C LYS A 95 -0.55 -1.11 -2.51
N LYS A 96 0.58 -1.76 -2.79
CA LYS A 96 1.73 -1.80 -1.88
C LYS A 96 2.25 -0.39 -1.58
N ARG A 97 2.39 0.44 -2.62
CA ARG A 97 2.92 1.81 -2.49
C ARG A 97 1.98 2.70 -1.66
N VAL A 98 0.68 2.65 -1.93
CA VAL A 98 -0.34 3.39 -1.17
C VAL A 98 -0.31 2.99 0.31
N ARG A 99 -0.25 1.68 0.61
CA ARG A 99 -0.13 1.20 1.97
C ARG A 99 1.12 1.76 2.67
N HIS A 100 2.26 1.75 2.00
CA HIS A 100 3.50 2.30 2.55
C HIS A 100 3.44 3.81 2.76
N TYR A 101 2.84 4.56 1.83
CA TYR A 101 2.65 6.00 2.02
C TYR A 101 1.72 6.31 3.19
N CYS A 102 0.60 5.59 3.33
CA CYS A 102 -0.30 5.76 4.48
C CYS A 102 0.42 5.52 5.81
N LYS A 103 1.28 4.49 5.87
CA LYS A 103 2.11 4.21 7.05
C LYS A 103 3.18 5.27 7.27
N ALA A 104 3.82 5.73 6.20
CA ALA A 104 4.87 6.74 6.29
C ALA A 104 4.36 8.09 6.84
N ILE A 105 3.10 8.43 6.58
CA ILE A 105 2.47 9.64 7.15
C ILE A 105 1.73 9.39 8.47
N GLY A 106 1.76 8.16 8.99
CA GLY A 106 0.98 7.80 10.18
C GLY A 106 -0.52 8.02 9.99
N ALA A 107 -1.07 7.69 8.80
CA ALA A 107 -2.47 7.96 8.48
C ALA A 107 -3.41 7.21 9.42
N ASP A 108 -4.25 7.95 10.14
CA ASP A 108 -5.22 7.45 11.11
C ASP A 108 -6.64 8.00 10.89
N ARG A 109 -6.85 8.86 9.90
CA ARG A 109 -8.14 9.45 9.54
C ARG A 109 -8.44 9.25 8.06
N LEU A 110 -9.72 9.00 7.77
CA LEU A 110 -10.25 8.92 6.42
C LEU A 110 -11.13 10.12 6.13
N VAL A 111 -10.74 10.96 5.19
CA VAL A 111 -11.57 12.02 4.63
C VAL A 111 -12.19 11.52 3.34
N THR A 112 -13.50 11.64 3.21
CA THR A 112 -14.20 11.34 1.96
C THR A 112 -14.81 12.63 1.41
N LEU A 113 -14.44 12.97 0.18
CA LEU A 113 -15.01 14.10 -0.55
C LEU A 113 -15.98 13.55 -1.58
N THR A 114 -17.22 14.06 -1.54
CA THR A 114 -18.30 13.60 -2.41
C THR A 114 -18.94 14.78 -3.11
N TYR A 115 -19.55 14.49 -4.26
CA TYR A 115 -20.38 15.43 -4.99
C TYR A 115 -21.86 15.21 -4.61
N ARG A 116 -22.65 16.27 -4.66
CA ARG A 116 -24.09 16.17 -4.46
C ARG A 116 -24.74 15.45 -5.64
N GLU A 117 -24.34 15.82 -6.84
CA GLU A 117 -24.78 15.18 -8.08
C GLU A 117 -23.89 14.02 -8.48
N ASN A 118 -24.34 13.23 -9.42
CA ASN A 118 -23.60 12.09 -9.92
C ASN A 118 -22.45 12.55 -10.83
N MET A 119 -21.31 12.90 -10.24
CA MET A 119 -20.09 13.27 -10.94
C MET A 119 -19.46 12.03 -11.59
N THR A 120 -19.50 11.97 -12.92
CA THR A 120 -18.88 10.87 -13.70
C THR A 120 -17.70 11.34 -14.54
N ASP A 121 -17.51 12.66 -14.70
CA ASP A 121 -16.39 13.25 -15.42
C ASP A 121 -15.12 13.24 -14.57
N ARG A 122 -14.23 12.31 -14.89
CA ARG A 122 -12.96 12.15 -14.17
C ARG A 122 -12.02 13.34 -14.34
N GLU A 123 -12.01 14.01 -15.50
CA GLU A 123 -11.13 15.15 -15.71
C GLU A 123 -11.61 16.36 -14.89
N HIS A 124 -12.90 16.58 -14.84
CA HIS A 124 -13.51 17.60 -14.01
C HIS A 124 -13.21 17.32 -12.52
N ALA A 125 -13.47 16.11 -12.06
CA ALA A 125 -13.16 15.71 -10.69
C ALA A 125 -11.69 15.93 -10.33
N LEU A 126 -10.76 15.67 -11.25
CA LEU A 126 -9.33 15.94 -11.03
C LEU A 126 -8.99 17.44 -10.98
N LYS A 127 -9.71 18.29 -11.70
CA LYS A 127 -9.56 19.75 -11.58
C LYS A 127 -10.00 20.23 -10.21
N ASP A 128 -11.13 19.75 -9.73
CA ASP A 128 -11.67 20.06 -8.40
C ASP A 128 -10.74 19.58 -7.28
N TRP A 129 -10.24 18.35 -7.40
CA TRP A 129 -9.25 17.82 -6.47
C TRP A 129 -7.98 18.68 -6.40
N LYS A 130 -7.44 19.09 -7.53
CA LYS A 130 -6.28 19.99 -7.57
C LYS A 130 -6.57 21.34 -6.97
N ALA A 131 -7.78 21.89 -7.18
CA ALA A 131 -8.22 23.15 -6.60
C ALA A 131 -8.36 23.04 -5.08
N PHE A 132 -8.95 21.94 -4.58
CA PHE A 132 -9.05 21.64 -3.15
C PHE A 132 -7.66 21.57 -2.51
N CYS A 133 -6.76 20.75 -3.04
CA CYS A 133 -5.41 20.61 -2.51
C CYS A 133 -4.64 21.94 -2.49
N ARG A 134 -4.78 22.75 -3.55
CA ARG A 134 -4.12 24.07 -3.63
C ARG A 134 -4.65 25.04 -2.59
N ARG A 135 -5.98 25.07 -2.38
CA ARG A 135 -6.59 25.96 -1.37
C ARG A 135 -6.23 25.53 0.04
N LEU A 136 -6.32 24.24 0.33
CA LEU A 136 -5.96 23.69 1.63
C LEU A 136 -4.47 23.90 1.95
N GLY A 137 -3.59 23.69 0.99
CA GLY A 137 -2.14 23.87 1.14
C GLY A 137 -1.70 25.31 1.39
N ARG A 138 -2.56 26.31 1.15
CA ARG A 138 -2.31 27.73 1.55
C ARG A 138 -2.58 28.00 3.03
N VAL A 139 -3.43 27.18 3.65
CA VAL A 139 -3.90 27.38 5.03
C VAL A 139 -3.14 26.46 6.00
N LYS A 140 -2.84 25.25 5.55
CA LYS A 140 -2.26 24.22 6.40
C LYS A 140 -1.32 23.34 5.56
N HIS A 141 -0.19 22.93 6.15
CA HIS A 141 0.59 21.84 5.61
C HIS A 141 -0.23 20.55 5.70
N PHE A 142 -0.35 19.85 4.57
CA PHE A 142 -1.30 18.75 4.45
C PHE A 142 -0.67 17.58 3.73
N HIS A 143 -0.27 16.58 4.52
CA HIS A 143 0.17 15.30 3.97
C HIS A 143 -1.02 14.38 3.77
N TYR A 144 -1.10 13.80 2.58
CA TYR A 144 -2.22 12.93 2.24
C TYR A 144 -1.81 11.83 1.27
N VAL A 145 -2.58 10.76 1.29
CA VAL A 145 -2.63 9.73 0.25
C VAL A 145 -4.08 9.58 -0.18
N ALA A 146 -4.37 9.80 -1.46
CA ALA A 146 -5.74 9.82 -1.95
C ALA A 146 -5.93 8.87 -3.14
N VAL A 147 -7.13 8.32 -3.23
CA VAL A 147 -7.61 7.52 -4.35
C VAL A 147 -8.97 8.03 -4.79
N ILE A 148 -9.27 7.86 -6.08
CA ILE A 148 -10.63 8.05 -6.59
C ILE A 148 -11.32 6.70 -6.56
N GLU A 149 -12.53 6.64 -6.06
CA GLU A 149 -13.42 5.49 -6.18
C GLU A 149 -14.54 5.82 -7.15
N GLU A 150 -14.77 4.96 -8.10
CA GLU A 150 -15.99 4.94 -8.91
C GLU A 150 -16.97 3.97 -8.28
N GLN A 151 -18.13 4.48 -7.88
CA GLN A 151 -19.23 3.67 -7.35
C GLN A 151 -19.95 2.93 -8.47
N GLU A 152 -20.77 1.93 -8.13
CA GLU A 152 -21.53 1.13 -9.10
C GLU A 152 -22.38 1.99 -10.05
N ARG A 153 -22.88 3.14 -9.59
CA ARG A 153 -23.64 4.12 -10.40
C ARG A 153 -22.76 5.07 -11.21
N GLY A 154 -21.44 4.85 -11.26
CA GLY A 154 -20.46 5.71 -11.93
C GLY A 154 -20.03 6.95 -11.16
N ALA A 155 -20.57 7.22 -9.96
CA ALA A 155 -20.22 8.39 -9.17
C ALA A 155 -18.79 8.34 -8.64
N LEU A 156 -18.03 9.41 -8.86
CA LEU A 156 -16.65 9.54 -8.39
C LEU A 156 -16.59 10.15 -6.98
N HIS A 157 -15.82 9.50 -6.12
CA HIS A 157 -15.53 9.94 -4.76
C HIS A 157 -14.03 9.96 -4.52
N PHE A 158 -13.55 10.90 -3.69
CA PHE A 158 -12.17 10.89 -3.22
C PHE A 158 -12.10 10.31 -1.82
N HIS A 159 -11.29 9.29 -1.64
CA HIS A 159 -10.91 8.77 -0.34
C HIS A 159 -9.50 9.22 -0.03
N VAL A 160 -9.34 9.97 1.05
CA VAL A 160 -8.10 10.66 1.42
C VAL A 160 -7.67 10.20 2.80
N ALA A 161 -6.57 9.47 2.87
CA ALA A 161 -5.93 9.11 4.12
C ALA A 161 -5.06 10.27 4.59
N VAL A 162 -5.21 10.65 5.85
CA VAL A 162 -4.50 11.75 6.49
C VAL A 162 -4.15 11.38 7.93
N SER A 163 -3.18 12.09 8.51
CA SER A 163 -2.77 11.91 9.90
C SER A 163 -3.39 12.98 10.81
N GLY A 164 -3.70 12.57 12.04
CA GLY A 164 -4.16 13.45 13.11
C GLY A 164 -5.55 14.01 12.93
N ARG A 165 -5.96 14.80 13.93
CA ARG A 165 -7.28 15.46 13.95
C ARG A 165 -7.41 16.47 12.81
N GLN A 166 -8.49 16.33 12.04
CA GLN A 166 -8.79 17.23 10.93
C GLN A 166 -9.87 18.23 11.30
N ASN A 167 -9.66 19.51 10.94
CA ASN A 167 -10.69 20.53 11.09
C ASN A 167 -11.77 20.30 10.00
N TYR A 168 -12.85 19.64 10.41
CA TYR A 168 -13.95 19.30 9.51
C TYR A 168 -14.59 20.55 8.86
N ALA A 169 -14.78 21.63 9.64
CA ALA A 169 -15.40 22.85 9.13
C ALA A 169 -14.54 23.49 8.03
N LEU A 170 -13.22 23.50 8.21
CA LEU A 170 -12.27 24.01 7.22
C LEU A 170 -12.30 23.15 5.94
N LEU A 171 -12.21 21.83 6.07
CA LEU A 171 -12.24 20.93 4.90
C LEU A 171 -13.55 21.09 4.12
N ARG A 172 -14.66 21.14 4.83
CA ARG A 172 -15.99 21.34 4.25
C ARG A 172 -16.10 22.67 3.53
N SER A 173 -15.71 23.77 4.18
CA SER A 173 -15.73 25.12 3.59
C SER A 173 -14.91 25.18 2.31
N ILE A 174 -13.68 24.62 2.32
CA ILE A 174 -12.82 24.60 1.13
C ILE A 174 -13.46 23.78 0.02
N TRP A 175 -13.96 22.57 0.32
CA TRP A 175 -14.56 21.69 -0.70
C TRP A 175 -15.80 22.34 -1.32
N GLN A 176 -16.69 22.90 -0.49
CA GLN A 176 -17.88 23.62 -0.93
C GLN A 176 -17.52 24.87 -1.76
N SER A 177 -16.47 25.61 -1.37
CA SER A 177 -16.02 26.75 -2.16
C SER A 177 -15.38 26.38 -3.50
N VAL A 178 -14.91 25.15 -3.66
CA VAL A 178 -14.42 24.62 -4.96
C VAL A 178 -15.58 24.32 -5.88
N LEU A 179 -16.61 23.65 -5.34
CA LEU A 179 -17.74 23.16 -6.14
C LEU A 179 -18.85 24.20 -6.34
N GLY A 180 -18.96 25.19 -5.43
CA GLY A 180 -20.00 26.20 -5.49
C GLY A 180 -21.37 25.72 -5.00
N GLN A 181 -22.39 26.42 -5.47
CA GLN A 181 -23.80 26.17 -5.15
C GLN A 181 -24.59 26.00 -6.46
N ASP A 182 -25.68 25.28 -6.38
CA ASP A 182 -26.66 25.22 -7.46
C ASP A 182 -27.53 26.48 -7.51
N ASP A 183 -28.44 26.54 -8.50
CA ASP A 183 -29.36 27.66 -8.71
C ASP A 183 -30.33 27.89 -7.53
N GLN A 184 -30.44 26.93 -6.62
CA GLN A 184 -31.25 27.00 -5.40
C GLN A 184 -30.43 27.34 -4.16
N GLY A 185 -29.13 27.68 -4.32
CA GLY A 185 -28.21 27.99 -3.23
C GLY A 185 -27.75 26.77 -2.41
N ARG A 186 -27.99 25.55 -2.90
CA ARG A 186 -27.57 24.31 -2.20
C ARG A 186 -26.12 23.98 -2.53
N GLN A 187 -25.37 23.64 -1.51
CA GLN A 187 -23.95 23.25 -1.66
C GLN A 187 -23.79 21.99 -2.48
N MET A 188 -22.86 22.01 -3.45
CA MET A 188 -22.64 20.93 -4.40
C MET A 188 -21.68 19.84 -3.90
N GLY A 189 -21.17 19.98 -2.68
CA GLY A 189 -20.23 19.02 -2.12
C GLY A 189 -20.43 18.72 -0.65
N GLN A 190 -20.04 17.51 -0.26
CA GLN A 190 -20.03 17.07 1.11
C GLN A 190 -18.67 16.48 1.48
N VAL A 191 -18.33 16.63 2.76
CA VAL A 191 -17.11 16.06 3.35
C VAL A 191 -17.52 15.16 4.50
N ASN A 192 -16.91 13.99 4.59
CA ASN A 192 -17.03 13.12 5.74
C ASN A 192 -15.62 12.85 6.28
N VAL A 193 -15.44 12.98 7.57
CA VAL A 193 -14.18 12.65 8.26
C VAL A 193 -14.47 11.48 9.19
N ARG A 194 -13.96 10.31 8.86
CA ARG A 194 -14.10 9.11 9.68
C ARG A 194 -12.87 8.92 10.54
N ASP A 195 -13.10 8.90 11.84
CA ASP A 195 -12.12 8.55 12.86
C ASP A 195 -12.15 7.03 13.07
N PRO A 196 -11.08 6.29 12.73
CA PRO A 196 -11.05 4.86 12.93
C PRO A 196 -11.14 4.45 14.40
N HIS A 197 -10.63 5.27 15.32
CA HIS A 197 -10.67 4.98 16.76
C HIS A 197 -12.09 5.08 17.32
N ARG A 198 -12.92 5.96 16.77
CA ARG A 198 -14.31 6.17 17.19
C ARG A 198 -15.29 5.15 16.60
N PHE A 199 -14.96 4.57 15.44
CA PHE A 199 -15.84 3.69 14.66
C PHE A 199 -15.34 2.23 14.64
N GLY A 200 -14.67 1.77 15.69
CA GLY A 200 -14.37 0.35 15.88
C GLY A 200 -13.16 -0.20 15.12
N PHE A 201 -12.33 0.66 14.55
CA PHE A 201 -11.05 0.20 13.98
C PHE A 201 -9.99 -0.06 15.07
N GLY A 202 -10.18 0.46 16.31
CA GLY A 202 -9.29 0.27 17.45
C GLY A 202 -7.85 0.71 17.18
N PHE A 203 -6.91 0.29 18.02
CA PHE A 203 -5.48 0.53 17.82
C PHE A 203 -4.93 -0.05 16.51
N LYS A 204 -5.60 -1.03 15.91
CA LYS A 204 -5.29 -1.58 14.57
C LYS A 204 -5.72 -0.65 13.42
N GLY A 205 -6.17 0.58 13.72
CA GLY A 205 -6.79 1.49 12.76
C GLY A 205 -5.88 1.87 11.58
N ALA A 206 -4.60 2.16 11.83
CA ALA A 206 -3.67 2.56 10.77
C ALA A 206 -3.46 1.45 9.71
N HIS A 207 -3.29 0.19 10.14
CA HIS A 207 -3.20 -0.94 9.22
C HIS A 207 -4.48 -1.15 8.41
N LYS A 208 -5.63 -1.08 9.08
CA LYS A 208 -6.94 -1.27 8.43
C LYS A 208 -7.22 -0.12 7.46
N LEU A 209 -6.91 1.12 7.86
CA LEU A 209 -7.07 2.29 6.99
C LEU A 209 -6.16 2.20 5.77
N ALA A 210 -4.88 1.88 5.94
CA ALA A 210 -3.94 1.73 4.84
C ALA A 210 -4.39 0.61 3.86
N SER A 211 -4.89 -0.51 4.39
CA SER A 211 -5.44 -1.61 3.59
C SER A 211 -6.75 -1.24 2.91
N TYR A 212 -7.62 -0.48 3.59
CA TYR A 212 -8.88 0.01 3.05
C TYR A 212 -8.64 0.93 1.85
N ILE A 213 -7.78 1.94 1.99
CA ILE A 213 -7.42 2.85 0.90
C ILE A 213 -6.75 2.09 -0.25
N ALA A 214 -5.83 1.17 0.05
CA ALA A 214 -5.15 0.39 -0.96
C ALA A 214 -6.11 -0.51 -1.78
N LYS A 215 -7.23 -0.95 -1.20
CA LYS A 215 -8.26 -1.73 -1.89
C LYS A 215 -8.79 -1.01 -3.13
N TYR A 216 -8.99 0.31 -3.04
CA TYR A 216 -9.52 1.10 -4.16
C TYR A 216 -8.55 1.21 -5.34
N CYS A 217 -7.24 1.12 -5.09
CA CYS A 217 -6.25 1.06 -6.18
C CYS A 217 -6.38 -0.17 -7.08
N GLY A 218 -7.15 -1.19 -6.65
CA GLY A 218 -7.33 -2.42 -7.41
C GLY A 218 -8.74 -2.61 -7.98
N LYS A 219 -9.76 -1.94 -7.44
CA LYS A 219 -11.13 -2.01 -7.98
C LYS A 219 -11.25 -1.32 -9.35
N GLU A 220 -10.46 -0.28 -9.59
CA GLU A 220 -10.50 0.53 -10.81
C GLU A 220 -9.77 -0.09 -12.01
N MET A 221 -9.38 -1.37 -11.95
CA MET A 221 -8.56 -1.96 -13.01
C MET A 221 -9.28 -2.02 -14.37
N ASN A 222 -10.61 -2.12 -14.37
CA ASN A 222 -11.39 -2.31 -15.58
C ASN A 222 -11.89 -1.01 -16.26
N CYS A 223 -11.82 0.14 -15.56
CA CYS A 223 -12.41 1.40 -16.04
C CYS A 223 -11.38 2.52 -16.23
N ARG A 224 -10.08 2.20 -16.23
CA ARG A 224 -9.02 3.20 -16.26
C ARG A 224 -8.30 3.22 -17.61
N ASP A 225 -8.17 4.41 -18.18
CA ASP A 225 -7.35 4.62 -19.38
C ASP A 225 -5.86 4.42 -19.13
N LEU A 226 -5.15 4.06 -20.18
CA LEU A 226 -3.70 3.97 -20.16
C LEU A 226 -3.13 5.34 -19.75
N ASN A 227 -2.18 5.36 -18.79
CA ASN A 227 -1.54 6.56 -18.23
C ASN A 227 -2.29 7.31 -17.13
N GLN A 228 -3.49 6.96 -16.75
CA GLN A 228 -4.15 7.57 -15.60
C GLN A 228 -3.50 7.13 -14.28
N LYS A 229 -3.37 8.07 -13.34
CA LYS A 229 -2.84 7.78 -12.00
C LYS A 229 -3.82 6.96 -11.19
N ARG A 230 -3.33 5.93 -10.53
CA ARG A 230 -4.12 5.07 -9.61
C ARG A 230 -4.32 5.69 -8.24
N TYR A 231 -3.43 6.59 -7.83
CA TYR A 231 -3.48 7.28 -6.54
C TYR A 231 -2.76 8.63 -6.63
N PHE A 232 -3.01 9.45 -5.65
CA PHE A 232 -2.39 10.77 -5.47
C PHE A 232 -1.76 10.83 -4.09
N ASN A 233 -0.67 11.55 -3.95
CA ASN A 233 -0.04 11.82 -2.67
C ASN A 233 0.54 13.23 -2.67
N SER A 234 0.66 13.81 -1.48
CA SER A 234 1.34 15.08 -1.30
C SER A 234 2.81 14.98 -1.72
N ARG A 235 3.38 16.11 -2.12
CA ARG A 235 4.80 16.19 -2.46
C ARG A 235 5.67 16.00 -1.21
N GLY A 236 6.88 15.49 -1.40
CA GLY A 236 7.85 15.32 -0.31
C GLY A 236 7.63 14.07 0.57
N LEU A 237 6.60 13.25 0.30
CA LEU A 237 6.43 12.00 1.02
C LEU A 237 7.51 11.00 0.63
N ALA A 238 8.33 10.64 1.60
CA ALA A 238 9.30 9.56 1.48
C ALA A 238 8.78 8.31 2.19
N VAL A 239 8.81 7.18 1.52
CA VAL A 239 8.67 5.89 2.17
C VAL A 239 10.03 5.51 2.74
N PRO A 240 10.14 5.08 3.99
CA PRO A 240 11.42 4.67 4.56
C PRO A 240 12.14 3.66 3.68
N GLU A 241 13.45 3.73 3.66
CA GLU A 241 14.26 2.80 2.89
C GLU A 241 14.04 1.37 3.37
N VAL A 242 14.21 0.42 2.47
CA VAL A 242 14.09 -0.99 2.77
C VAL A 242 15.49 -1.54 2.99
N GLU A 243 15.72 -2.11 4.16
CA GLU A 243 16.84 -2.99 4.39
C GLU A 243 16.53 -4.34 3.74
N PHE A 244 17.47 -4.90 3.00
CA PHE A 244 17.28 -6.20 2.41
C PHE A 244 18.57 -7.04 2.50
N TRP A 245 18.39 -8.37 2.65
CA TRP A 245 19.49 -9.32 2.64
C TRP A 245 19.02 -10.69 2.16
N ARG A 246 19.93 -11.44 1.56
CA ARG A 246 19.71 -12.82 1.16
C ARG A 246 19.95 -13.73 2.34
N LEU A 247 19.09 -14.72 2.49
CA LEU A 247 19.16 -15.70 3.55
C LEU A 247 19.85 -16.98 3.02
N GLN A 248 20.56 -17.66 3.92
CA GLN A 248 21.19 -18.94 3.58
C GLN A 248 20.22 -20.13 3.76
N CYS A 249 18.98 -19.89 4.24
CA CYS A 249 17.98 -20.93 4.40
C CYS A 249 17.35 -21.30 3.03
N THR A 250 16.98 -22.57 2.90
CA THR A 250 16.34 -23.12 1.72
C THR A 250 14.89 -23.51 1.95
N ASP A 251 14.41 -23.43 3.19
CA ASP A 251 13.08 -23.83 3.59
C ASP A 251 12.29 -22.69 4.24
N MET A 252 10.98 -22.93 4.38
CA MET A 252 10.04 -21.94 4.88
C MET A 252 10.19 -21.70 6.39
N LEU A 253 10.63 -22.70 7.14
CA LEU A 253 10.86 -22.57 8.58
C LEU A 253 12.06 -21.63 8.83
N GLY A 254 13.17 -21.82 8.12
CA GLY A 254 14.32 -20.93 8.18
C GLY A 254 13.95 -19.50 7.75
N ALA A 255 13.10 -19.37 6.71
CA ALA A 255 12.60 -18.07 6.28
C ALA A 255 11.75 -17.37 7.37
N ALA A 256 10.87 -18.13 8.05
CA ALA A 256 10.07 -17.62 9.15
C ALA A 256 10.94 -17.21 10.34
N ARG A 257 11.91 -18.04 10.75
CA ARG A 257 12.85 -17.70 11.83
C ARG A 257 13.60 -16.40 11.52
N ALA A 258 14.07 -16.25 10.29
CA ALA A 258 14.74 -15.03 9.86
C ALA A 258 13.82 -13.81 9.90
N ALA A 259 12.53 -13.98 9.52
CA ALA A 259 11.55 -12.92 9.58
C ALA A 259 11.32 -12.44 11.02
N PHE A 260 11.17 -13.37 11.98
CA PHE A 260 11.03 -13.04 13.38
C PHE A 260 12.29 -12.40 13.96
N SER A 261 13.48 -12.93 13.61
CA SER A 261 14.76 -12.34 14.05
C SER A 261 14.92 -10.89 13.58
N ALA A 262 14.39 -10.58 12.39
CA ALA A 262 14.40 -9.22 11.85
C ALA A 262 13.49 -8.25 12.61
N LEU A 263 12.60 -8.73 13.49
CA LEU A 263 11.79 -7.92 14.40
C LEU A 263 12.47 -7.63 15.74
N HIS A 264 13.72 -8.04 15.91
CA HIS A 264 14.44 -7.80 17.17
C HIS A 264 14.36 -6.33 17.59
N GLY A 265 14.03 -6.09 18.88
CA GLY A 265 13.84 -4.74 19.43
C GLY A 265 12.44 -4.16 19.25
N HIS A 266 11.53 -4.84 18.55
CA HIS A 266 10.12 -4.42 18.43
C HIS A 266 9.20 -5.25 19.33
N SER A 267 8.10 -4.65 19.79
CA SER A 267 7.05 -5.38 20.50
C SER A 267 6.34 -6.34 19.56
N LEU A 268 6.05 -7.54 20.03
CA LEU A 268 5.23 -8.52 19.31
C LEU A 268 3.74 -8.44 19.70
N GLU A 269 3.37 -7.55 20.61
CA GLU A 269 1.97 -7.34 20.94
C GLU A 269 1.21 -6.86 19.70
N GLY A 270 0.10 -7.54 19.38
CA GLY A 270 -0.69 -7.25 18.19
C GLY A 270 -0.01 -7.58 16.85
N LEU A 271 1.10 -8.37 16.88
CA LEU A 271 1.80 -8.75 15.65
C LEU A 271 0.85 -9.35 14.62
N GLN A 272 0.87 -8.79 13.43
CA GLN A 272 0.16 -9.34 12.28
C GLN A 272 1.09 -10.27 11.51
N THR A 273 0.63 -11.50 11.32
CA THR A 273 1.37 -12.52 10.58
C THR A 273 0.56 -12.97 9.38
N TRP A 274 1.24 -13.19 8.29
CA TRP A 274 0.68 -13.85 7.13
C TRP A 274 1.76 -14.69 6.44
N CYS A 275 1.38 -15.89 6.08
CA CYS A 275 2.28 -16.84 5.44
C CYS A 275 1.59 -17.48 4.24
N ASN A 276 2.32 -17.66 3.15
CA ASN A 276 1.89 -18.45 2.01
C ASN A 276 3.01 -19.39 1.62
N ASN A 277 2.85 -20.65 1.99
CA ASN A 277 3.86 -21.67 1.77
C ASN A 277 4.04 -21.97 0.27
N ALA A 278 2.95 -21.97 -0.52
CA ALA A 278 3.01 -22.19 -1.96
C ALA A 278 3.81 -21.10 -2.68
N LEU A 279 3.72 -19.86 -2.24
CA LEU A 279 4.49 -18.74 -2.79
C LEU A 279 5.84 -18.54 -2.10
N GLY A 280 6.13 -19.27 -1.01
CA GLY A 280 7.33 -19.08 -0.21
C GLY A 280 7.42 -17.70 0.41
N ILE A 281 6.30 -17.17 0.95
CA ILE A 281 6.24 -15.80 1.49
C ILE A 281 5.88 -15.86 2.98
N VAL A 282 6.66 -15.15 3.79
CA VAL A 282 6.34 -14.80 5.18
C VAL A 282 6.24 -13.28 5.29
N TYR A 283 5.17 -12.80 5.88
CA TYR A 283 4.96 -11.39 6.17
C TYR A 283 4.64 -11.19 7.63
N LEU A 284 5.37 -10.31 8.28
CA LEU A 284 5.18 -9.88 9.66
C LEU A 284 5.05 -8.36 9.70
N ALA A 285 4.16 -7.85 10.55
CA ALA A 285 4.06 -6.43 10.80
C ALA A 285 3.71 -6.18 12.27
N THR A 286 4.51 -5.37 12.95
CA THR A 286 4.22 -4.92 14.31
C THR A 286 3.14 -3.86 14.30
N GLU A 287 2.49 -3.63 15.45
CA GLU A 287 1.60 -2.49 15.61
C GLU A 287 2.43 -1.18 15.63
N PRO A 288 1.85 -0.05 15.22
CA PRO A 288 2.47 1.25 15.44
C PRO A 288 2.61 1.52 16.94
N GLY A 289 3.60 2.32 17.32
CA GLY A 289 3.69 2.87 18.67
C GLY A 289 2.43 3.66 19.04
N PHE A 290 2.26 3.99 20.33
CA PHE A 290 1.14 4.80 20.76
C PHE A 290 1.21 6.18 20.09
N LEU A 291 0.26 6.42 19.20
CA LEU A 291 -0.01 7.76 18.65
C LEU A 291 -1.17 8.34 19.42
N ASP A 292 -1.01 9.54 19.97
CA ASP A 292 -2.12 10.25 20.58
C ASP A 292 -3.20 10.52 19.50
N PRO A 293 -4.39 9.89 19.62
CA PRO A 293 -5.45 10.05 18.62
C PRO A 293 -6.01 11.48 18.54
N TYR A 294 -5.69 12.31 19.50
CA TYR A 294 -6.12 13.71 19.59
C TYR A 294 -5.02 14.70 19.22
N ALA A 295 -3.79 14.24 19.02
CA ALA A 295 -2.73 15.09 18.54
C ALA A 295 -3.09 15.73 17.20
N ASP A 296 -2.81 17.01 17.05
CA ASP A 296 -2.86 17.65 15.74
C ASP A 296 -1.84 17.01 14.81
N CYS A 297 -2.15 17.01 13.50
CA CYS A 297 -1.22 16.51 12.50
C CYS A 297 0.12 17.27 12.65
N PRO A 298 1.23 16.56 12.90
CA PRO A 298 2.52 17.20 13.15
C PRO A 298 3.13 17.89 11.91
N PHE A 299 2.44 17.79 10.76
CA PHE A 299 2.93 18.33 9.49
C PHE A 299 1.97 19.37 8.91
#